data_a1d77db1cc6e1f9279ff4a38b41dd731
#
_entry.id   a1d77db1cc6e1f9279ff4a38b41dd731
#
_cell.length_a   1.000
_cell.length_b   1.000
_cell.length_c   1.000
_cell.angle_alpha   90.00
_cell.angle_beta   90.00
_cell.angle_gamma   90.00
#
_symmetry.space_group_name_H-M   'P 1'
#
loop_
_entity.id
_entity.type
_entity.pdbx_description
1 polymer ?
#
loop_
_entity_poly.entity_id
_entity_poly.type
_entity_poly.pdbx_seq_one_letter_code
_entity_poly.pdbx_strand_id
1 'polypeptide(L)'
;TLYQSVSCIIRKIKAIGGIILTASHSPGGPGGDFGIKFNVANGGPSPDTVMERIHQVSRTLEEYAICLDLHIDLSRLGRHDFDLENKFKPFRVEIVDSVEIYLNMLRGIFDFGAIKSLLTGPKQLKIRIDAMNGVMGPYVRRILCDELGAPANSAVNCVPLEDFGGQHPNPNPAFAAALVDSMKGGEFGFGAAFDADGDRYMIMGENGFFVSPSDSLAVMAANLSCIPYFSQRGIRGFARSMPTSTAIDRVAKAMKVALYETPTGWRFFGNLMDSGRCSFCGEESFGTGSDHIRDKDGLWSVLVWLSILAVRKQGVEEIVRDHWAKMGRNYFCRFDYEGVDSRAAYYLMRDLEAVLTDKAFTTQKFSVGNSIYSVEKADNFEYTDPVDGSVSRKQGLRIIFTDSSRIIFRLSGTGAGTGATLRIYAESYERDPERHNRETQVNTSL
;
A
#
# COMPACT_ATOMS: atom_id res chain seq x y z
N THR A 1 0.95 -17.65 -2.14
CA THR A 1 1.08 -17.07 -0.77
C THR A 1 1.10 -15.57 -0.88
N LEU A 2 0.39 -14.86 0.02
CA LEU A 2 0.38 -13.41 0.10
C LEU A 2 1.76 -12.85 0.44
N TYR A 3 2.09 -11.69 -0.11
CA TYR A 3 3.31 -10.98 0.18
C TYR A 3 3.48 -10.69 1.68
N GLN A 4 2.46 -10.15 2.33
CA GLN A 4 2.43 -9.86 3.77
C GLN A 4 2.49 -11.11 4.66
N SER A 5 1.94 -12.23 4.21
CA SER A 5 2.11 -13.51 4.92
C SER A 5 3.57 -13.96 4.94
N VAL A 6 4.32 -13.74 3.85
CA VAL A 6 5.75 -14.05 3.83
C VAL A 6 6.51 -13.18 4.82
N SER A 7 6.21 -11.87 4.90
CA SER A 7 6.78 -10.99 5.93
C SER A 7 6.49 -11.52 7.34
N CYS A 8 5.24 -11.92 7.60
CA CYS A 8 4.83 -12.52 8.88
C CYS A 8 5.63 -13.81 9.18
N ILE A 9 5.77 -14.71 8.20
CA ILE A 9 6.48 -15.99 8.35
C ILE A 9 7.96 -15.75 8.64
N ILE A 10 8.65 -14.91 7.85
CA ILE A 10 10.07 -14.57 8.06
C ILE A 10 10.29 -14.14 9.52
N ARG A 11 9.46 -13.24 10.02
CA ARG A 11 9.57 -12.73 11.40
C ARG A 11 9.26 -13.78 12.46
N LYS A 12 8.22 -14.61 12.22
CA LYS A 12 7.78 -15.65 13.17
C LYS A 12 8.82 -16.74 13.34
N ILE A 13 9.39 -17.24 12.25
CA ILE A 13 10.39 -18.33 12.29
C ILE A 13 11.83 -17.83 12.39
N LYS A 14 12.03 -16.49 12.40
CA LYS A 14 13.34 -15.84 12.41
C LYS A 14 14.24 -16.31 11.26
N ALA A 15 13.66 -16.38 10.06
CA ALA A 15 14.41 -16.69 8.86
C ALA A 15 15.41 -15.58 8.52
N ILE A 16 16.46 -15.91 7.80
CA ILE A 16 17.46 -14.93 7.33
C ILE A 16 16.90 -14.02 6.23
N GLY A 17 15.82 -14.43 5.59
CA GLY A 17 15.14 -13.69 4.54
C GLY A 17 14.11 -14.56 3.82
N GLY A 18 13.52 -14.00 2.75
CA GLY A 18 12.55 -14.69 1.92
C GLY A 18 12.64 -14.27 0.46
N ILE A 19 12.41 -15.22 -0.43
CA ILE A 19 12.28 -14.99 -1.87
C ILE A 19 10.80 -15.06 -2.23
N ILE A 20 10.29 -14.06 -2.94
CA ILE A 20 8.88 -13.93 -3.27
C ILE A 20 8.75 -13.76 -4.78
N LEU A 21 7.99 -14.65 -5.41
CA LEU A 21 7.70 -14.57 -6.85
C LEU A 21 6.42 -13.76 -7.03
N THR A 22 6.55 -12.53 -7.50
CA THR A 22 5.43 -11.64 -7.74
C THR A 22 5.83 -10.48 -8.66
N ALA A 23 4.92 -10.11 -9.56
CA ALA A 23 4.99 -8.87 -10.34
C ALA A 23 4.02 -7.80 -9.80
N SER A 24 3.55 -7.95 -8.55
CA SER A 24 2.64 -7.03 -7.85
C SER A 24 1.30 -6.87 -8.60
N HIS A 25 1.01 -5.69 -9.11
CA HIS A 25 -0.23 -5.34 -9.80
C HIS A 25 -0.10 -5.34 -11.34
N SER A 26 1.01 -5.82 -11.87
CA SER A 26 1.20 -5.94 -13.32
C SER A 26 0.28 -7.00 -13.92
N PRO A 27 -0.12 -6.85 -15.20
CA PRO A 27 -0.88 -7.86 -15.91
C PRO A 27 -0.14 -9.21 -15.94
N GLY A 28 -0.90 -10.31 -15.87
CA GLY A 28 -0.38 -11.66 -15.94
C GLY A 28 -0.43 -12.28 -17.35
N GLY A 29 -0.13 -13.57 -17.41
CA GLY A 29 -0.16 -14.35 -18.65
C GLY A 29 1.15 -14.33 -19.44
N PRO A 30 1.19 -14.94 -20.65
CA PRO A 30 2.42 -15.12 -21.43
C PRO A 30 3.18 -13.84 -21.81
N GLY A 31 2.48 -12.72 -21.90
CA GLY A 31 3.06 -11.40 -22.17
C GLY A 31 3.20 -10.52 -20.92
N GLY A 32 2.92 -11.06 -19.75
CA GLY A 32 2.98 -10.34 -18.48
C GLY A 32 4.39 -10.29 -17.87
N ASP A 33 4.49 -9.53 -16.80
CA ASP A 33 5.74 -9.39 -16.05
C ASP A 33 6.00 -10.61 -15.14
N PHE A 34 7.28 -10.93 -14.94
CA PHE A 34 7.74 -11.91 -13.97
C PHE A 34 8.70 -11.23 -12.99
N GLY A 35 8.31 -11.16 -11.72
CA GLY A 35 9.08 -10.49 -10.68
C GLY A 35 9.60 -11.43 -9.61
N ILE A 36 10.80 -11.15 -9.11
CA ILE A 36 11.41 -11.80 -7.94
C ILE A 36 11.78 -10.70 -6.95
N LYS A 37 11.22 -10.78 -5.75
CA LYS A 37 11.54 -9.89 -4.63
C LYS A 37 12.32 -10.65 -3.57
N PHE A 38 13.24 -9.97 -2.89
CA PHE A 38 13.96 -10.50 -1.74
C PHE A 38 13.66 -9.65 -0.51
N ASN A 39 13.12 -10.28 0.53
CA ASN A 39 12.90 -9.66 1.84
C ASN A 39 13.98 -10.14 2.81
N VAL A 40 14.49 -9.21 3.62
CA VAL A 40 15.50 -9.48 4.64
C VAL A 40 14.88 -10.02 5.95
N ALA A 41 15.72 -10.32 6.93
CA ALA A 41 15.32 -10.97 8.18
C ALA A 41 14.28 -10.21 9.01
N ASN A 42 14.12 -8.90 8.83
CA ASN A 42 13.05 -8.13 9.48
C ASN A 42 11.67 -8.36 8.83
N GLY A 43 11.62 -9.06 7.69
CA GLY A 43 10.41 -9.33 6.91
C GLY A 43 10.07 -8.26 5.87
N GLY A 44 10.86 -7.21 5.77
CA GLY A 44 10.66 -6.10 4.82
C GLY A 44 11.55 -6.20 3.59
N PRO A 45 11.31 -5.29 2.60
CA PRO A 45 12.14 -5.21 1.41
C PRO A 45 13.60 -4.97 1.73
N SER A 46 14.49 -5.61 0.98
CA SER A 46 15.92 -5.47 1.17
C SER A 46 16.42 -4.07 0.82
N PRO A 47 17.52 -3.59 1.43
CA PRO A 47 18.19 -2.36 1.02
C PRO A 47 18.63 -2.41 -0.45
N ASP A 48 18.69 -1.23 -1.11
CA ASP A 48 19.09 -1.13 -2.53
C ASP A 48 20.45 -1.73 -2.79
N THR A 49 21.40 -1.55 -1.86
CA THR A 49 22.76 -2.10 -1.97
C THR A 49 22.77 -3.63 -2.07
N VAL A 50 21.85 -4.29 -1.35
CA VAL A 50 21.69 -5.76 -1.42
C VAL A 50 21.06 -6.15 -2.75
N MET A 51 19.98 -5.44 -3.17
CA MET A 51 19.30 -5.71 -4.43
C MET A 51 20.23 -5.47 -5.63
N GLU A 52 21.01 -4.41 -5.61
CA GLU A 52 22.00 -4.13 -6.67
C GLU A 52 23.04 -5.25 -6.77
N ARG A 53 23.52 -5.75 -5.62
CA ARG A 53 24.46 -6.87 -5.61
C ARG A 53 23.83 -8.16 -6.14
N ILE A 54 22.59 -8.47 -5.76
CA ILE A 54 21.85 -9.62 -6.30
C ILE A 54 21.69 -9.47 -7.83
N HIS A 55 21.33 -8.28 -8.29
CA HIS A 55 21.18 -7.98 -9.72
C HIS A 55 22.52 -8.15 -10.47
N GLN A 56 23.63 -7.66 -9.91
CA GLN A 56 24.96 -7.86 -10.51
C GLN A 56 25.30 -9.35 -10.63
N VAL A 57 25.06 -10.14 -9.57
CA VAL A 57 25.28 -11.60 -9.60
C VAL A 57 24.39 -12.24 -10.66
N SER A 58 23.12 -11.90 -10.74
CA SER A 58 22.17 -12.48 -11.72
C SER A 58 22.63 -12.27 -13.17
N ARG A 59 23.31 -11.15 -13.45
CA ARG A 59 23.83 -10.85 -14.81
C ARG A 59 25.08 -11.63 -15.18
N THR A 60 25.77 -12.24 -14.22
CA THR A 60 27.00 -13.02 -14.43
C THR A 60 26.77 -14.52 -14.35
N LEU A 61 25.53 -14.97 -14.16
CA LEU A 61 25.19 -16.38 -14.13
C LEU A 61 25.24 -16.96 -15.55
N GLU A 62 26.09 -17.96 -15.76
CA GLU A 62 26.20 -18.71 -17.01
C GLU A 62 25.49 -20.07 -16.90
N GLU A 63 25.38 -20.61 -15.68
CA GLU A 63 24.77 -21.90 -15.40
C GLU A 63 24.06 -21.90 -14.03
N TYR A 64 23.15 -22.84 -13.83
CA TYR A 64 22.55 -23.14 -12.54
C TYR A 64 22.46 -24.64 -12.31
N ALA A 65 22.47 -25.05 -11.05
CA ALA A 65 22.32 -26.45 -10.67
C ALA A 65 20.93 -26.73 -10.10
N ILE A 66 20.39 -27.90 -10.44
CA ILE A 66 19.14 -28.41 -9.86
C ILE A 66 19.39 -29.79 -9.25
N CYS A 67 18.62 -30.12 -8.21
CA CYS A 67 18.60 -31.47 -7.66
C CYS A 67 17.39 -32.21 -8.25
N LEU A 68 17.68 -33.17 -9.16
CA LEU A 68 16.62 -33.91 -9.86
C LEU A 68 15.85 -34.87 -8.94
N ASP A 69 16.44 -35.28 -7.83
CA ASP A 69 15.84 -36.22 -6.87
C ASP A 69 14.97 -35.50 -5.82
N LEU A 70 14.95 -34.18 -5.83
CA LEU A 70 14.16 -33.39 -4.88
C LEU A 70 12.75 -33.09 -5.46
N HIS A 71 11.81 -33.93 -5.08
CA HIS A 71 10.39 -33.75 -5.44
C HIS A 71 9.60 -33.20 -4.24
N ILE A 72 9.16 -31.94 -4.33
CA ILE A 72 8.40 -31.27 -3.28
C ILE A 72 6.93 -31.16 -3.70
N ASP A 73 6.05 -31.77 -2.90
CA ASP A 73 4.59 -31.64 -3.06
C ASP A 73 4.08 -30.53 -2.15
N LEU A 74 3.79 -29.37 -2.72
CA LEU A 74 3.30 -28.20 -1.98
C LEU A 74 1.93 -28.37 -1.34
N SER A 75 1.17 -29.41 -1.69
CA SER A 75 -0.12 -29.73 -1.08
C SER A 75 -0.01 -30.45 0.27
N ARG A 76 1.17 -31.00 0.57
CA ARG A 76 1.44 -31.77 1.78
C ARG A 76 2.05 -30.90 2.85
N LEU A 77 1.24 -30.36 3.73
CA LEU A 77 1.72 -29.57 4.87
C LEU A 77 2.62 -30.38 5.81
N GLY A 78 3.53 -29.69 6.47
CA GLY A 78 4.43 -30.23 7.46
C GLY A 78 5.88 -30.38 7.01
N ARG A 79 6.66 -31.10 7.81
CA ARG A 79 8.08 -31.33 7.58
C ARG A 79 8.33 -32.54 6.70
N HIS A 80 9.22 -32.37 5.75
CA HIS A 80 9.70 -33.39 4.83
C HIS A 80 11.22 -33.37 4.83
N ASP A 81 11.84 -34.48 5.23
CA ASP A 81 13.30 -34.66 5.25
C ASP A 81 13.73 -35.50 4.02
N PHE A 82 14.67 -34.97 3.25
CA PHE A 82 15.23 -35.62 2.06
C PHE A 82 16.69 -35.99 2.30
N ASP A 83 17.00 -37.24 2.10
CA ASP A 83 18.38 -37.74 2.14
C ASP A 83 19.00 -37.58 0.73
N LEU A 84 19.69 -36.48 0.54
CA LEU A 84 20.35 -36.16 -0.72
C LEU A 84 21.79 -36.66 -0.65
N GLU A 85 22.05 -37.85 -1.18
CA GLU A 85 23.42 -38.48 -1.36
C GLU A 85 24.24 -38.71 -0.09
N ASN A 86 23.69 -39.02 1.05
CA ASN A 86 24.41 -39.50 2.27
C ASN A 86 25.60 -38.66 2.76
N LYS A 87 25.84 -37.46 2.26
CA LYS A 87 27.07 -36.70 2.60
C LYS A 87 26.86 -35.65 3.66
N PHE A 88 25.60 -35.25 3.92
CA PHE A 88 25.27 -34.16 4.82
C PHE A 88 24.00 -34.47 5.63
N LYS A 89 23.68 -33.61 6.61
CA LYS A 89 22.39 -33.65 7.32
C LYS A 89 21.25 -33.65 6.31
N PRO A 90 20.12 -34.33 6.61
CA PRO A 90 18.95 -34.32 5.73
C PRO A 90 18.55 -32.89 5.31
N PHE A 91 18.27 -32.72 4.01
CA PHE A 91 17.73 -31.49 3.52
C PHE A 91 16.26 -31.41 3.96
N ARG A 92 15.91 -30.39 4.74
CA ARG A 92 14.60 -30.27 5.33
C ARG A 92 13.78 -29.21 4.63
N VAL A 93 12.57 -29.58 4.21
CA VAL A 93 11.55 -28.69 3.67
C VAL A 93 10.35 -28.69 4.62
N GLU A 94 9.86 -27.53 4.98
CA GLU A 94 8.63 -27.37 5.76
C GLU A 94 7.60 -26.63 4.91
N ILE A 95 6.49 -27.31 4.58
CA ILE A 95 5.35 -26.71 3.88
C ILE A 95 4.40 -26.20 4.94
N VAL A 96 4.17 -24.87 4.93
CA VAL A 96 3.37 -24.20 5.97
C VAL A 96 2.02 -23.76 5.44
N ASP A 97 0.98 -23.79 6.30
CA ASP A 97 -0.28 -23.11 6.05
C ASP A 97 -0.10 -21.60 6.29
N SER A 98 0.15 -20.88 5.21
CA SER A 98 0.39 -19.45 5.27
C SER A 98 -0.86 -18.65 5.69
N VAL A 99 -2.06 -19.17 5.41
CA VAL A 99 -3.32 -18.53 5.81
C VAL A 99 -3.48 -18.60 7.32
N GLU A 100 -3.28 -19.77 7.92
CA GLU A 100 -3.43 -19.96 9.37
C GLU A 100 -2.36 -19.17 10.16
N ILE A 101 -1.12 -19.12 9.66
CA ILE A 101 -0.06 -18.33 10.31
C ILE A 101 -0.43 -16.84 10.33
N TYR A 102 -0.91 -16.33 9.21
CA TYR A 102 -1.31 -14.94 9.07
C TYR A 102 -2.59 -14.62 9.88
N LEU A 103 -3.60 -15.49 9.83
CA LEU A 103 -4.83 -15.37 10.62
C LEU A 103 -4.55 -15.32 12.13
N ASN A 104 -3.65 -16.16 12.62
CA ASN A 104 -3.26 -16.14 14.03
C ASN A 104 -2.63 -14.81 14.45
N MET A 105 -1.84 -14.18 13.58
CA MET A 105 -1.32 -12.84 13.82
C MET A 105 -2.47 -11.81 13.88
N LEU A 106 -3.41 -11.85 12.96
CA LEU A 106 -4.55 -10.92 12.91
C LEU A 106 -5.47 -11.04 14.15
N ARG A 107 -5.69 -12.26 14.66
CA ARG A 107 -6.44 -12.47 15.90
C ARG A 107 -5.80 -11.78 17.11
N GLY A 108 -4.48 -11.61 17.11
CA GLY A 108 -3.75 -10.86 18.14
C GLY A 108 -3.81 -9.33 17.97
N ILE A 109 -4.30 -8.83 16.83
CA ILE A 109 -4.36 -7.40 16.52
C ILE A 109 -5.78 -6.86 16.68
N PHE A 110 -6.78 -7.56 16.15
CA PHE A 110 -8.16 -7.11 16.03
C PHE A 110 -9.10 -7.77 17.02
N ASP A 111 -10.19 -7.08 17.33
CA ASP A 111 -11.35 -7.66 18.00
C ASP A 111 -12.23 -8.39 16.97
N PHE A 112 -11.97 -9.67 16.77
CA PHE A 112 -12.73 -10.52 15.84
C PHE A 112 -14.20 -10.67 16.26
N GLY A 113 -14.51 -10.60 17.55
CA GLY A 113 -15.89 -10.63 18.05
C GLY A 113 -16.70 -9.42 17.59
N ALA A 114 -16.13 -8.24 17.68
CA ALA A 114 -16.76 -7.00 17.22
C ALA A 114 -16.97 -6.98 15.70
N ILE A 115 -15.96 -7.41 14.91
CA ILE A 115 -16.08 -7.50 13.45
C ILE A 115 -17.12 -8.57 13.06
N LYS A 116 -17.11 -9.74 13.69
CA LYS A 116 -18.10 -10.78 13.44
C LYS A 116 -19.52 -10.30 13.74
N SER A 117 -19.72 -9.58 14.83
CA SER A 117 -21.02 -8.99 15.17
C SER A 117 -21.49 -7.97 14.12
N LEU A 118 -20.56 -7.19 13.54
CA LEU A 118 -20.86 -6.27 12.44
C LEU A 118 -21.33 -7.01 11.19
N LEU A 119 -20.73 -8.16 10.87
CA LEU A 119 -20.98 -8.91 9.63
C LEU A 119 -22.15 -9.93 9.77
N THR A 120 -22.54 -10.30 10.97
CA THR A 120 -23.55 -11.35 11.23
C THR A 120 -24.71 -10.91 12.12
N GLY A 121 -24.65 -9.73 12.71
CA GLY A 121 -25.64 -9.22 13.67
C GLY A 121 -26.98 -8.82 13.03
N PRO A 122 -27.97 -8.39 13.85
CA PRO A 122 -29.29 -8.02 13.35
C PRO A 122 -29.31 -6.86 12.33
N LYS A 123 -28.29 -6.00 12.39
CA LYS A 123 -28.04 -4.93 11.42
C LYS A 123 -26.78 -5.23 10.61
N GLN A 124 -26.74 -6.43 10.04
CA GLN A 124 -25.62 -6.94 9.27
C GLN A 124 -25.15 -5.92 8.21
N LEU A 125 -23.87 -5.60 8.24
CA LEU A 125 -23.21 -4.88 7.16
C LEU A 125 -23.01 -5.83 5.98
N LYS A 126 -23.61 -5.53 4.85
CA LYS A 126 -23.35 -6.26 3.60
C LYS A 126 -22.06 -5.75 3.00
N ILE A 127 -21.12 -6.65 2.73
CA ILE A 127 -19.83 -6.35 2.14
C ILE A 127 -19.65 -7.01 0.77
N ARG A 128 -18.86 -6.38 -0.10
CA ARG A 128 -18.43 -6.93 -1.39
C ARG A 128 -16.90 -6.82 -1.47
N ILE A 129 -16.23 -7.97 -1.53
CA ILE A 129 -14.76 -8.05 -1.54
C ILE A 129 -14.31 -8.73 -2.83
N ASP A 130 -13.51 -8.04 -3.62
CA ASP A 130 -12.97 -8.52 -4.89
C ASP A 130 -11.48 -8.86 -4.74
N ALA A 131 -11.14 -10.14 -4.84
CA ALA A 131 -9.75 -10.59 -4.79
C ALA A 131 -9.05 -10.52 -6.16
N MET A 132 -9.73 -10.04 -7.21
CA MET A 132 -9.21 -9.83 -8.57
C MET A 132 -8.44 -11.03 -9.14
N ASN A 133 -8.86 -12.25 -8.80
CA ASN A 133 -8.20 -13.52 -9.15
C ASN A 133 -6.72 -13.60 -8.76
N GLY A 134 -6.30 -12.79 -7.78
CA GLY A 134 -4.98 -12.83 -7.17
C GLY A 134 -4.91 -13.80 -5.99
N VAL A 135 -3.75 -13.85 -5.35
CA VAL A 135 -3.48 -14.79 -4.25
C VAL A 135 -4.21 -14.43 -2.93
N MET A 136 -4.89 -13.28 -2.87
CA MET A 136 -5.70 -12.87 -1.73
C MET A 136 -6.97 -13.75 -1.58
N GLY A 137 -7.49 -14.35 -2.63
CA GLY A 137 -8.76 -15.08 -2.64
C GLY A 137 -8.92 -16.08 -1.51
N PRO A 138 -8.02 -17.06 -1.32
CA PRO A 138 -8.08 -18.02 -0.23
C PRO A 138 -8.11 -17.38 1.17
N TYR A 139 -7.38 -16.28 1.36
CA TYR A 139 -7.34 -15.55 2.63
C TYR A 139 -8.66 -14.81 2.92
N VAL A 140 -9.23 -14.16 1.91
CA VAL A 140 -10.55 -13.51 2.03
C VAL A 140 -11.61 -14.53 2.42
N ARG A 141 -11.67 -15.68 1.75
CA ARG A 141 -12.64 -16.74 2.10
C ARG A 141 -12.43 -17.27 3.51
N ARG A 142 -11.21 -17.64 3.86
CA ARG A 142 -10.90 -18.20 5.17
C ARG A 142 -11.14 -17.22 6.31
N ILE A 143 -10.75 -15.95 6.13
CA ILE A 143 -10.76 -14.95 7.20
C ILE A 143 -12.10 -14.23 7.28
N LEU A 144 -12.60 -13.68 6.16
CA LEU A 144 -13.84 -12.91 6.20
C LEU A 144 -15.09 -13.79 6.18
N CYS A 145 -15.09 -14.88 5.41
CA CYS A 145 -16.27 -15.75 5.32
C CYS A 145 -16.28 -16.81 6.42
N ASP A 146 -15.27 -17.67 6.49
CA ASP A 146 -15.29 -18.80 7.42
C ASP A 146 -15.13 -18.37 8.88
N GLU A 147 -14.16 -17.49 9.17
CA GLU A 147 -13.86 -17.06 10.54
C GLU A 147 -14.80 -15.95 11.02
N LEU A 148 -14.98 -14.89 10.22
CA LEU A 148 -15.75 -13.71 10.60
C LEU A 148 -17.23 -13.78 10.19
N GLY A 149 -17.63 -14.80 9.44
CA GLY A 149 -19.02 -15.10 9.16
C GLY A 149 -19.67 -14.27 8.06
N ALA A 150 -18.90 -13.57 7.23
CA ALA A 150 -19.46 -12.95 6.03
C ALA A 150 -20.04 -14.01 5.09
N PRO A 151 -21.20 -13.77 4.45
CA PRO A 151 -21.75 -14.69 3.49
C PRO A 151 -20.76 -15.04 2.38
N ALA A 152 -20.76 -16.28 1.89
CA ALA A 152 -19.80 -16.74 0.87
C ALA A 152 -19.86 -15.92 -0.43
N ASN A 153 -21.02 -15.36 -0.77
CA ASN A 153 -21.21 -14.49 -1.92
C ASN A 153 -20.68 -13.06 -1.72
N SER A 154 -20.24 -12.70 -0.53
CA SER A 154 -19.56 -11.42 -0.27
C SER A 154 -18.21 -11.35 -0.97
N ALA A 155 -17.55 -12.49 -1.15
CA ALA A 155 -16.21 -12.61 -1.73
C ALA A 155 -16.29 -13.10 -3.18
N VAL A 156 -15.76 -12.30 -4.11
CA VAL A 156 -15.75 -12.60 -5.54
C VAL A 156 -14.32 -12.70 -6.08
N ASN A 157 -14.17 -13.35 -7.24
CA ASN A 157 -12.87 -13.54 -7.92
C ASN A 157 -11.78 -14.12 -7.00
N CYS A 158 -12.17 -15.07 -6.13
CA CYS A 158 -11.31 -15.63 -5.09
C CYS A 158 -10.48 -16.84 -5.52
N VAL A 159 -10.62 -17.30 -6.77
CA VAL A 159 -9.78 -18.35 -7.33
C VAL A 159 -8.57 -17.70 -7.99
N PRO A 160 -7.34 -17.94 -7.48
CA PRO A 160 -6.14 -17.42 -8.13
C PRO A 160 -5.99 -17.97 -9.54
N LEU A 161 -5.75 -17.11 -10.52
CA LEU A 161 -5.52 -17.46 -11.93
C LEU A 161 -4.17 -16.89 -12.37
N GLU A 162 -3.48 -17.59 -13.27
CA GLU A 162 -2.15 -17.19 -13.75
C GLU A 162 -2.19 -15.90 -14.58
N ASP A 163 -3.32 -15.64 -15.24
CA ASP A 163 -3.57 -14.44 -16.02
C ASP A 163 -4.56 -13.46 -15.34
N PHE A 164 -4.92 -13.72 -14.08
CA PHE A 164 -5.92 -12.96 -13.31
C PHE A 164 -7.29 -12.88 -14.03
N GLY A 165 -7.64 -13.89 -14.82
CA GLY A 165 -8.87 -13.91 -15.62
C GLY A 165 -8.84 -12.91 -16.79
N GLY A 166 -7.67 -12.60 -17.32
CA GLY A 166 -7.46 -11.62 -18.38
C GLY A 166 -7.61 -10.17 -17.93
N GLN A 167 -7.63 -9.92 -16.62
CA GLN A 167 -7.79 -8.58 -16.05
C GLN A 167 -6.45 -8.00 -15.57
N HIS A 168 -6.43 -6.67 -15.43
CA HIS A 168 -5.33 -5.98 -14.76
C HIS A 168 -5.63 -5.96 -13.24
N PRO A 169 -4.88 -6.70 -12.42
CA PRO A 169 -5.17 -6.87 -10.99
C PRO A 169 -4.69 -5.66 -10.17
N ASN A 170 -5.20 -4.49 -10.47
CA ASN A 170 -4.86 -3.22 -9.84
C ASN A 170 -6.10 -2.64 -9.16
N PRO A 171 -6.10 -2.44 -7.82
CA PRO A 171 -7.27 -2.07 -7.05
C PRO A 171 -7.56 -0.56 -7.14
N ASN A 172 -7.98 -0.10 -8.29
CA ASN A 172 -8.46 1.26 -8.49
C ASN A 172 -9.76 1.26 -9.30
N PRO A 173 -10.53 2.36 -9.31
CA PRO A 173 -11.83 2.39 -9.98
C PRO A 173 -11.81 2.06 -11.47
N ALA A 174 -10.70 2.32 -12.16
CA ALA A 174 -10.57 2.06 -13.59
C ALA A 174 -10.48 0.55 -13.91
N PHE A 175 -9.81 -0.22 -13.04
CA PHE A 175 -9.58 -1.66 -13.26
C PHE A 175 -10.53 -2.55 -12.45
N ALA A 176 -11.09 -2.06 -11.34
CA ALA A 176 -12.05 -2.79 -10.51
C ALA A 176 -13.52 -2.46 -10.88
N ALA A 177 -13.84 -2.34 -12.18
CA ALA A 177 -15.15 -1.90 -12.67
C ALA A 177 -16.30 -2.74 -12.12
N ALA A 178 -16.15 -4.07 -12.04
CA ALA A 178 -17.19 -4.95 -11.51
C ALA A 178 -17.52 -4.66 -10.04
N LEU A 179 -16.52 -4.35 -9.21
CA LEU A 179 -16.76 -3.91 -7.84
C LEU A 179 -17.46 -2.55 -7.81
N VAL A 180 -16.98 -1.59 -8.60
CA VAL A 180 -17.58 -0.24 -8.70
C VAL A 180 -19.07 -0.33 -9.04
N ASP A 181 -19.42 -1.13 -10.05
CA ASP A 181 -20.82 -1.32 -10.49
C ASP A 181 -21.65 -2.01 -9.41
N SER A 182 -21.11 -3.02 -8.73
CA SER A 182 -21.77 -3.67 -7.59
C SER A 182 -22.08 -2.67 -6.46
N MET A 183 -21.12 -1.77 -6.16
CA MET A 183 -21.29 -0.80 -5.09
C MET A 183 -22.28 0.32 -5.45
N LYS A 184 -22.34 0.73 -6.72
CA LYS A 184 -23.33 1.73 -7.21
C LYS A 184 -24.79 1.26 -7.07
N GLY A 185 -25.00 -0.05 -6.99
CA GLY A 185 -26.33 -0.63 -6.78
C GLY A 185 -26.92 -0.38 -5.39
N GLY A 186 -26.13 0.12 -4.43
CA GLY A 186 -26.60 0.48 -3.09
C GLY A 186 -26.91 -0.71 -2.16
N GLU A 187 -26.65 -1.95 -2.60
CA GLU A 187 -26.87 -3.15 -1.78
C GLU A 187 -25.81 -3.33 -0.71
N PHE A 188 -24.57 -2.93 -1.00
CA PHE A 188 -23.41 -3.13 -0.14
C PHE A 188 -22.99 -1.83 0.54
N GLY A 189 -22.81 -1.88 1.86
CA GLY A 189 -22.34 -0.74 2.65
C GLY A 189 -20.82 -0.60 2.68
N PHE A 190 -20.08 -1.65 2.29
CA PHE A 190 -18.63 -1.65 2.24
C PHE A 190 -18.12 -2.52 1.11
N GLY A 191 -17.19 -1.99 0.33
CA GLY A 191 -16.51 -2.68 -0.75
C GLY A 191 -15.01 -2.54 -0.66
N ALA A 192 -14.28 -3.59 -1.06
CA ALA A 192 -12.83 -3.55 -1.18
C ALA A 192 -12.35 -4.42 -2.33
N ALA A 193 -11.23 -4.03 -2.93
CA ALA A 193 -10.49 -4.83 -3.90
C ALA A 193 -9.01 -4.88 -3.53
N PHE A 194 -8.30 -5.91 -4.02
CA PHE A 194 -6.88 -6.13 -3.76
C PHE A 194 -6.12 -6.32 -5.07
N ASP A 195 -4.82 -6.01 -5.07
CA ASP A 195 -3.95 -6.38 -6.19
C ASP A 195 -3.56 -7.87 -6.16
N ALA A 196 -2.78 -8.31 -7.16
CA ALA A 196 -2.46 -9.71 -7.35
C ALA A 196 -1.79 -10.37 -6.15
N ASP A 197 -0.89 -9.67 -5.46
CA ASP A 197 -0.17 -10.18 -4.28
C ASP A 197 -0.76 -9.67 -2.94
N GLY A 198 -1.84 -8.87 -3.00
CA GLY A 198 -2.66 -8.50 -1.86
C GLY A 198 -2.08 -7.44 -0.94
N ASP A 199 -0.98 -6.81 -1.34
CA ASP A 199 -0.34 -5.79 -0.51
C ASP A 199 -1.01 -4.41 -0.66
N ARG A 200 -1.77 -4.17 -1.75
CA ARG A 200 -2.55 -2.96 -2.01
C ARG A 200 -4.04 -3.22 -1.90
N TYR A 201 -4.79 -2.16 -1.62
CA TYR A 201 -6.24 -2.27 -1.43
C TYR A 201 -6.97 -0.99 -1.83
N MET A 202 -8.22 -1.13 -2.24
CA MET A 202 -9.15 -0.04 -2.49
C MET A 202 -10.35 -0.17 -1.55
N ILE A 203 -10.86 0.95 -1.06
CA ILE A 203 -12.06 1.00 -0.21
C ILE A 203 -13.15 1.80 -0.92
N MET A 204 -14.37 1.26 -0.88
CA MET A 204 -15.58 1.92 -1.34
C MET A 204 -16.67 1.83 -0.27
N GLY A 205 -17.44 2.90 -0.16
CA GLY A 205 -18.67 2.95 0.62
C GLY A 205 -19.90 2.67 -0.23
N GLU A 206 -21.07 2.76 0.41
CA GLU A 206 -22.37 2.62 -0.21
C GLU A 206 -22.53 3.58 -1.40
N ASN A 207 -23.31 3.15 -2.40
CA ASN A 207 -23.57 3.92 -3.63
C ASN A 207 -22.31 4.25 -4.46
N GLY A 208 -21.22 3.50 -4.28
CA GLY A 208 -19.99 3.69 -5.01
C GLY A 208 -19.12 4.84 -4.50
N PHE A 209 -19.28 5.26 -3.25
CA PHE A 209 -18.43 6.27 -2.65
C PHE A 209 -16.98 5.78 -2.57
N PHE A 210 -16.11 6.33 -3.40
CA PHE A 210 -14.70 5.99 -3.44
C PHE A 210 -13.92 6.71 -2.33
N VAL A 211 -13.10 5.98 -1.59
CA VAL A 211 -12.18 6.57 -0.61
C VAL A 211 -10.78 6.63 -1.22
N SER A 212 -10.24 7.83 -1.38
CA SER A 212 -8.87 7.97 -1.87
C SER A 212 -7.88 7.32 -0.91
N PRO A 213 -6.76 6.74 -1.39
CA PRO A 213 -5.75 6.13 -0.52
C PRO A 213 -5.23 7.09 0.55
N SER A 214 -5.06 8.36 0.20
CA SER A 214 -4.58 9.39 1.13
C SER A 214 -5.62 9.71 2.22
N ASP A 215 -6.91 9.79 1.87
CA ASP A 215 -7.98 9.95 2.86
C ASP A 215 -8.13 8.69 3.73
N SER A 216 -8.07 7.51 3.12
CA SER A 216 -8.08 6.24 3.86
C SER A 216 -6.97 6.21 4.91
N LEU A 217 -5.75 6.58 4.53
CA LEU A 217 -4.61 6.65 5.45
C LEU A 217 -4.88 7.59 6.63
N ALA A 218 -5.38 8.79 6.37
CA ALA A 218 -5.67 9.79 7.40
C ALA A 218 -6.83 9.38 8.32
N VAL A 219 -7.91 8.83 7.75
CA VAL A 219 -9.07 8.33 8.51
C VAL A 219 -8.66 7.16 9.40
N MET A 220 -7.90 6.21 8.88
CA MET A 220 -7.38 5.08 9.65
C MET A 220 -6.51 5.58 10.81
N ALA A 221 -5.56 6.48 10.54
CA ALA A 221 -4.70 7.07 11.57
C ALA A 221 -5.50 7.72 12.71
N ALA A 222 -6.55 8.47 12.38
CA ALA A 222 -7.41 9.13 13.36
C ALA A 222 -8.25 8.17 14.22
N ASN A 223 -8.43 6.93 13.78
CA ASN A 223 -9.30 5.93 14.41
C ASN A 223 -8.55 4.68 14.88
N LEU A 224 -7.22 4.67 14.93
CA LEU A 224 -6.43 3.49 15.35
C LEU A 224 -6.76 3.02 16.77
N SER A 225 -7.23 3.91 17.63
CA SER A 225 -7.69 3.55 19.00
C SER A 225 -8.87 2.58 19.02
N CYS A 226 -9.59 2.43 17.90
CA CYS A 226 -10.64 1.40 17.74
C CYS A 226 -10.08 -0.04 17.71
N ILE A 227 -8.76 -0.20 17.58
CA ILE A 227 -8.10 -1.50 17.42
C ILE A 227 -7.32 -1.83 18.69
N PRO A 228 -7.55 -3.00 19.32
CA PRO A 228 -6.89 -3.39 20.56
C PRO A 228 -5.37 -3.29 20.53
N TYR A 229 -4.75 -3.68 19.42
CA TYR A 229 -3.30 -3.58 19.25
C TYR A 229 -2.76 -2.18 19.53
N PHE A 230 -3.40 -1.14 19.01
CA PHE A 230 -2.96 0.25 19.20
C PHE A 230 -3.45 0.85 20.51
N SER A 231 -4.66 0.52 20.96
CA SER A 231 -5.17 1.03 22.25
C SER A 231 -4.36 0.52 23.43
N GLN A 232 -3.79 -0.67 23.34
CA GLN A 232 -2.96 -1.27 24.39
C GLN A 232 -1.49 -0.85 24.33
N ARG A 233 -0.93 -0.70 23.13
CA ARG A 233 0.50 -0.42 22.93
C ARG A 233 0.83 1.07 22.79
N GLY A 234 -0.17 1.88 22.48
CA GLY A 234 0.00 3.28 22.10
C GLY A 234 0.49 3.45 20.67
N ILE A 235 0.52 4.70 20.23
CA ILE A 235 0.96 5.11 18.90
C ILE A 235 2.25 5.92 19.05
N ARG A 236 3.34 5.47 18.44
CA ARG A 236 4.67 6.09 18.55
C ARG A 236 4.90 7.18 17.53
N GLY A 237 4.32 7.04 16.34
CA GLY A 237 4.43 7.98 15.25
C GLY A 237 3.77 7.47 13.99
N PHE A 238 3.59 8.38 13.03
CA PHE A 238 3.10 8.10 11.70
C PHE A 238 4.18 8.38 10.67
N ALA A 239 4.10 7.72 9.51
CA ALA A 239 4.94 8.03 8.38
C ALA A 239 4.11 7.99 7.08
N ARG A 240 4.48 8.85 6.14
CA ARG A 240 4.00 8.83 4.76
C ARG A 240 5.12 9.08 3.79
N SER A 241 4.98 8.58 2.55
CA SER A 241 5.89 9.00 1.49
C SER A 241 5.66 10.49 1.12
N MET A 242 6.69 11.12 0.60
CA MET A 242 6.66 12.55 0.27
C MET A 242 5.54 12.92 -0.70
N PRO A 243 5.25 12.14 -1.77
CA PRO A 243 4.16 12.47 -2.68
C PRO A 243 2.75 12.19 -2.10
N THR A 244 2.65 11.39 -1.04
CA THR A 244 1.37 11.14 -0.36
C THR A 244 0.82 12.43 0.27
N SER A 245 -0.50 12.60 0.24
CA SER A 245 -1.18 13.77 0.79
C SER A 245 -0.76 14.08 2.22
N THR A 246 -0.73 15.38 2.55
CA THR A 246 -0.51 15.89 3.91
C THR A 246 -1.73 15.73 4.83
N ALA A 247 -2.77 15.04 4.40
CA ALA A 247 -3.96 14.80 5.24
C ALA A 247 -3.61 14.12 6.58
N ILE A 248 -2.72 13.14 6.57
CA ILE A 248 -2.28 12.46 7.80
C ILE A 248 -1.44 13.38 8.71
N ASP A 249 -0.77 14.40 8.16
CA ASP A 249 0.03 15.36 8.95
C ASP A 249 -0.84 16.11 9.96
N ARG A 250 -2.08 16.45 9.55
CA ARG A 250 -3.05 17.12 10.41
C ARG A 250 -3.52 16.22 11.53
N VAL A 251 -3.70 14.94 11.25
CA VAL A 251 -4.03 13.91 12.26
C VAL A 251 -2.90 13.77 13.26
N ALA A 252 -1.66 13.64 12.80
CA ALA A 252 -0.49 13.54 13.66
C ALA A 252 -0.36 14.76 14.58
N LYS A 253 -0.56 15.97 14.04
CA LYS A 253 -0.57 17.22 14.80
C LYS A 253 -1.66 17.24 15.87
N ALA A 254 -2.89 16.84 15.51
CA ALA A 254 -4.03 16.80 16.44
C ALA A 254 -3.82 15.77 17.55
N MET A 255 -3.23 14.62 17.23
CA MET A 255 -2.92 13.55 18.20
C MET A 255 -1.61 13.79 18.96
N LYS A 256 -0.83 14.81 18.59
CA LYS A 256 0.51 15.12 19.17
C LYS A 256 1.49 13.94 19.05
N VAL A 257 1.45 13.24 17.94
CA VAL A 257 2.40 12.18 17.59
C VAL A 257 3.37 12.65 16.51
N ALA A 258 4.56 12.05 16.47
CA ALA A 258 5.55 12.35 15.46
C ALA A 258 5.05 11.97 14.07
N LEU A 259 5.42 12.75 13.04
CA LEU A 259 5.21 12.46 11.64
C LEU A 259 6.55 12.44 10.92
N TYR A 260 6.74 11.44 10.08
CA TYR A 260 7.92 11.30 9.23
C TYR A 260 7.51 11.36 7.76
N GLU A 261 8.07 12.30 7.01
CA GLU A 261 7.97 12.37 5.56
C GLU A 261 9.19 11.67 4.94
N THR A 262 8.98 10.59 4.22
CA THR A 262 10.04 9.76 3.65
C THR A 262 10.03 9.80 2.12
N PRO A 263 11.09 9.36 1.44
CA PRO A 263 10.99 9.00 0.03
C PRO A 263 9.95 7.89 -0.19
N THR A 264 9.57 7.66 -1.43
CA THR A 264 8.78 6.49 -1.79
C THR A 264 9.60 5.22 -1.59
N GLY A 265 8.99 4.22 -0.96
CA GLY A 265 9.61 2.92 -0.71
C GLY A 265 9.47 2.44 0.73
N TRP A 266 8.97 1.23 0.89
CA TRP A 266 8.62 0.65 2.20
C TRP A 266 9.83 0.38 3.11
N ARG A 267 11.04 0.28 2.58
CA ARG A 267 12.28 0.17 3.37
C ARG A 267 12.46 1.33 4.36
N PHE A 268 12.08 2.55 3.97
CA PHE A 268 12.19 3.72 4.86
C PHE A 268 11.24 3.60 6.05
N PHE A 269 10.03 3.11 5.81
CA PHE A 269 9.09 2.80 6.89
C PHE A 269 9.61 1.67 7.78
N GLY A 270 10.21 0.63 7.19
CA GLY A 270 10.82 -0.48 7.93
C GLY A 270 11.88 -0.01 8.92
N ASN A 271 12.78 0.89 8.51
CA ASN A 271 13.78 1.48 9.40
C ASN A 271 13.15 2.24 10.57
N LEU A 272 12.13 3.06 10.30
CA LEU A 272 11.41 3.79 11.35
C LEU A 272 10.68 2.85 12.32
N MET A 273 10.07 1.77 11.82
CA MET A 273 9.42 0.76 12.65
C MET A 273 10.40 -0.02 13.51
N ASP A 274 11.52 -0.46 12.95
CA ASP A 274 12.55 -1.22 13.67
C ASP A 274 13.22 -0.38 14.78
N SER A 275 13.33 0.94 14.57
CA SER A 275 13.83 1.87 15.58
C SER A 275 12.76 2.28 16.61
N GLY A 276 11.53 1.78 16.48
CA GLY A 276 10.43 2.12 17.40
C GLY A 276 9.86 3.52 17.21
N ARG A 277 10.09 4.18 16.07
CA ARG A 277 9.62 5.54 15.79
C ARG A 277 8.27 5.60 15.09
N CYS A 278 7.88 4.55 14.40
CA CYS A 278 6.67 4.51 13.60
C CYS A 278 5.80 3.31 13.95
N SER A 279 4.49 3.55 14.16
CA SER A 279 3.49 2.52 14.38
C SER A 279 2.61 2.29 13.16
N PHE A 280 2.40 3.30 12.33
CA PHE A 280 1.47 3.28 11.21
C PHE A 280 1.96 4.16 10.06
N CYS A 281 1.83 3.67 8.85
CA CYS A 281 2.34 4.36 7.67
C CYS A 281 1.59 3.96 6.40
N GLY A 282 1.77 4.75 5.34
CA GLY A 282 1.20 4.44 4.04
C GLY A 282 1.65 5.38 2.93
N GLU A 283 1.19 5.03 1.73
CA GLU A 283 1.47 5.71 0.48
C GLU A 283 0.19 5.93 -0.32
N GLU A 284 0.18 6.96 -1.18
CA GLU A 284 -0.91 7.28 -2.10
C GLU A 284 -1.19 6.16 -3.12
N SER A 285 -0.25 5.26 -3.27
CA SER A 285 -0.28 4.14 -4.20
C SER A 285 -1.04 2.92 -3.69
N PHE A 286 -2.07 3.13 -2.87
CA PHE A 286 -2.95 2.09 -2.32
C PHE A 286 -2.27 1.12 -1.34
N GLY A 287 -1.18 1.52 -0.69
CA GLY A 287 -0.47 0.70 0.30
C GLY A 287 -0.47 1.32 1.68
N THR A 288 -0.94 0.58 2.69
CA THR A 288 -0.97 0.97 4.10
C THR A 288 -0.54 -0.20 4.96
N GLY A 289 0.10 0.07 6.08
CA GLY A 289 0.49 -0.94 7.04
C GLY A 289 0.90 -0.37 8.39
N SER A 290 1.31 -1.24 9.27
CA SER A 290 1.77 -0.91 10.61
C SER A 290 2.99 -1.76 11.00
N ASP A 291 3.47 -1.55 12.22
CA ASP A 291 4.64 -2.28 12.74
C ASP A 291 4.38 -3.76 13.08
N HIS A 292 3.19 -4.29 12.75
CA HIS A 292 2.88 -5.71 12.86
C HIS A 292 3.72 -6.57 11.90
N ILE A 293 3.99 -6.04 10.70
CA ILE A 293 4.96 -6.58 9.73
C ILE A 293 5.89 -5.46 9.23
N ARG A 294 6.59 -5.65 8.11
CA ARG A 294 7.49 -4.64 7.53
C ARG A 294 7.16 -4.31 6.08
N ASP A 295 5.91 -4.54 5.70
CA ASP A 295 5.40 -4.22 4.37
C ASP A 295 3.92 -3.80 4.41
N LYS A 296 3.39 -3.40 3.25
CA LYS A 296 1.98 -3.09 3.03
C LYS A 296 1.11 -4.31 3.32
N ASP A 297 -0.09 -4.08 3.82
CA ASP A 297 -1.02 -5.14 4.15
C ASP A 297 -2.46 -4.75 3.81
N GLY A 298 -2.94 -5.24 2.65
CA GLY A 298 -4.27 -4.90 2.16
C GLY A 298 -5.39 -5.45 3.03
N LEU A 299 -5.31 -6.73 3.44
CA LEU A 299 -6.36 -7.35 4.25
C LEU A 299 -6.37 -6.80 5.68
N TRP A 300 -5.20 -6.55 6.26
CA TRP A 300 -5.10 -5.83 7.54
C TRP A 300 -5.79 -4.47 7.45
N SER A 301 -5.59 -3.72 6.37
CA SER A 301 -6.23 -2.42 6.14
C SER A 301 -7.75 -2.52 6.03
N VAL A 302 -8.26 -3.55 5.38
CA VAL A 302 -9.71 -3.84 5.34
C VAL A 302 -10.24 -4.15 6.74
N LEU A 303 -9.52 -4.93 7.54
CA LEU A 303 -9.92 -5.21 8.93
C LEU A 303 -9.87 -3.97 9.81
N VAL A 304 -8.95 -3.04 9.58
CA VAL A 304 -8.94 -1.71 10.24
C VAL A 304 -10.23 -0.96 9.93
N TRP A 305 -10.63 -0.87 8.66
CA TRP A 305 -11.87 -0.23 8.27
C TRP A 305 -13.11 -0.90 8.89
N LEU A 306 -13.18 -2.23 8.87
CA LEU A 306 -14.29 -2.98 9.50
C LEU A 306 -14.32 -2.75 11.01
N SER A 307 -13.18 -2.63 11.68
CA SER A 307 -13.10 -2.29 13.11
C SER A 307 -13.62 -0.88 13.38
N ILE A 308 -13.29 0.09 12.53
CA ILE A 308 -13.79 1.47 12.64
C ILE A 308 -15.31 1.49 12.47
N LEU A 309 -15.84 0.80 11.45
CA LEU A 309 -17.28 0.70 11.21
C LEU A 309 -18.01 0.03 12.39
N ALA A 310 -17.43 -1.02 12.97
CA ALA A 310 -17.99 -1.73 14.12
C ALA A 310 -18.08 -0.85 15.38
N VAL A 311 -17.06 -0.02 15.63
CA VAL A 311 -17.01 0.85 16.82
C VAL A 311 -17.85 2.11 16.62
N ARG A 312 -17.72 2.78 15.47
CA ARG A 312 -18.41 4.04 15.21
C ARG A 312 -19.87 3.87 14.82
N LYS A 313 -20.26 2.72 14.28
CA LYS A 313 -21.61 2.41 13.80
C LYS A 313 -22.13 3.43 12.77
N GLN A 314 -21.24 3.88 11.92
CA GLN A 314 -21.48 4.83 10.83
C GLN A 314 -21.04 4.20 9.50
N GLY A 315 -21.59 4.69 8.37
CA GLY A 315 -21.15 4.27 7.04
C GLY A 315 -19.79 4.87 6.66
N VAL A 316 -19.17 4.30 5.63
CA VAL A 316 -17.86 4.76 5.15
C VAL A 316 -17.87 6.24 4.77
N GLU A 317 -18.83 6.68 3.97
CA GLU A 317 -18.96 8.07 3.53
C GLU A 317 -19.13 9.03 4.71
N GLU A 318 -19.98 8.67 5.67
CA GLU A 318 -20.21 9.46 6.88
C GLU A 318 -18.94 9.65 7.69
N ILE A 319 -18.15 8.57 7.87
CA ILE A 319 -16.86 8.62 8.57
C ILE A 319 -15.88 9.53 7.86
N VAL A 320 -15.77 9.43 6.54
CA VAL A 320 -14.86 10.27 5.74
C VAL A 320 -15.31 11.74 5.80
N ARG A 321 -16.60 12.03 5.67
CA ARG A 321 -17.12 13.39 5.76
C ARG A 321 -16.96 14.00 7.16
N ASP A 322 -17.17 13.23 8.22
CA ASP A 322 -16.87 13.64 9.59
C ASP A 322 -15.38 13.97 9.77
N HIS A 323 -14.51 13.18 9.15
CA HIS A 323 -13.09 13.45 9.16
C HIS A 323 -12.75 14.77 8.46
N TRP A 324 -13.31 15.01 7.28
CA TRP A 324 -13.13 16.28 6.57
C TRP A 324 -13.69 17.48 7.36
N ALA A 325 -14.83 17.33 7.99
CA ALA A 325 -15.41 18.40 8.81
C ALA A 325 -14.49 18.81 9.98
N LYS A 326 -13.79 17.84 10.58
CA LYS A 326 -12.87 18.08 11.70
C LYS A 326 -11.48 18.54 11.26
N MET A 327 -10.92 17.93 10.23
CA MET A 327 -9.53 18.11 9.82
C MET A 327 -9.37 18.99 8.58
N GLY A 328 -10.45 19.27 7.84
CA GLY A 328 -10.43 19.81 6.49
C GLY A 328 -10.23 18.70 5.45
N ARG A 329 -10.49 19.02 4.19
CA ARG A 329 -10.30 18.11 3.05
C ARG A 329 -9.05 18.48 2.27
N ASN A 330 -8.19 17.48 2.03
CA ASN A 330 -7.13 17.58 1.06
C ASN A 330 -7.64 17.05 -0.28
N TYR A 331 -7.77 17.94 -1.26
CA TYR A 331 -8.00 17.55 -2.64
C TYR A 331 -6.69 17.08 -3.23
N PHE A 332 -6.67 15.88 -3.75
CA PHE A 332 -5.44 15.23 -4.23
C PHE A 332 -5.70 14.54 -5.55
N CYS A 333 -4.83 14.75 -6.52
CA CYS A 333 -4.83 14.01 -7.78
C CYS A 333 -3.42 13.65 -8.23
N ARG A 334 -3.33 12.59 -9.02
CA ARG A 334 -2.09 12.10 -9.63
C ARG A 334 -2.31 11.90 -11.12
N PHE A 335 -1.36 12.34 -11.90
CA PHE A 335 -1.31 12.15 -13.35
C PHE A 335 -0.06 11.34 -13.67
N ASP A 336 -0.24 10.21 -14.36
CA ASP A 336 0.84 9.32 -14.78
C ASP A 336 0.99 9.42 -16.29
N TYR A 337 2.18 9.83 -16.75
CA TYR A 337 2.57 9.82 -18.15
C TYR A 337 3.53 8.65 -18.36
N GLU A 338 2.99 7.57 -18.92
CA GLU A 338 3.70 6.32 -19.09
C GLU A 338 4.37 6.21 -20.47
N GLY A 339 5.42 5.39 -20.58
CA GLY A 339 6.10 5.13 -21.82
C GLY A 339 6.88 6.33 -22.38
N VAL A 340 7.20 7.33 -21.55
CA VAL A 340 8.01 8.48 -21.96
C VAL A 340 9.44 8.04 -22.23
N ASP A 341 10.03 8.53 -23.32
CA ASP A 341 11.45 8.27 -23.58
C ASP A 341 12.33 8.65 -22.37
N SER A 342 13.09 7.70 -21.85
CA SER A 342 13.85 7.86 -20.60
C SER A 342 14.84 9.02 -20.64
N ARG A 343 15.43 9.29 -21.81
CA ARG A 343 16.39 10.37 -21.99
C ARG A 343 15.68 11.72 -22.02
N ALA A 344 14.55 11.81 -22.74
CA ALA A 344 13.71 13.00 -22.77
C ALA A 344 13.18 13.32 -21.36
N ALA A 345 12.69 12.32 -20.63
CA ALA A 345 12.23 12.48 -19.26
C ALA A 345 13.33 12.98 -18.31
N TYR A 346 14.54 12.44 -18.45
CA TYR A 346 15.69 12.92 -17.68
C TYR A 346 16.01 14.39 -17.94
N TYR A 347 16.06 14.82 -19.20
CA TYR A 347 16.32 16.22 -19.53
C TYR A 347 15.20 17.15 -19.06
N LEU A 348 13.94 16.72 -19.19
CA LEU A 348 12.80 17.47 -18.65
C LEU A 348 12.93 17.71 -17.15
N MET A 349 13.21 16.67 -16.39
CA MET A 349 13.38 16.79 -14.93
C MET A 349 14.57 17.66 -14.54
N ARG A 350 15.68 17.57 -15.28
CA ARG A 350 16.87 18.41 -15.07
C ARG A 350 16.55 19.89 -15.31
N ASP A 351 15.88 20.20 -16.42
CA ASP A 351 15.58 21.58 -16.80
C ASP A 351 14.52 22.17 -15.86
N LEU A 352 13.55 21.35 -15.43
CA LEU A 352 12.57 21.73 -14.42
C LEU A 352 13.23 21.99 -13.05
N GLU A 353 14.18 21.14 -12.64
CA GLU A 353 14.97 21.36 -11.42
C GLU A 353 15.70 22.71 -11.45
N ALA A 354 16.34 23.05 -12.57
CA ALA A 354 17.04 24.33 -12.74
C ALA A 354 16.09 25.53 -12.58
N VAL A 355 14.88 25.46 -13.12
CA VAL A 355 13.86 26.51 -12.98
C VAL A 355 13.36 26.61 -11.53
N LEU A 356 13.00 25.49 -10.90
CA LEU A 356 12.40 25.48 -9.57
C LEU A 356 13.38 25.87 -8.46
N THR A 357 14.66 25.59 -8.62
CA THR A 357 15.70 25.93 -7.65
C THR A 357 16.29 27.31 -7.82
N ASP A 358 15.90 28.05 -8.88
CA ASP A 358 16.25 29.45 -9.02
C ASP A 358 15.58 30.29 -7.93
N LYS A 359 16.35 31.18 -7.31
CA LYS A 359 15.84 32.08 -6.26
C LYS A 359 14.68 32.97 -6.74
N ALA A 360 14.66 33.32 -8.01
CA ALA A 360 13.58 34.11 -8.60
C ALA A 360 12.23 33.32 -8.60
N PHE A 361 12.27 32.01 -8.68
CA PHE A 361 11.04 31.18 -8.67
C PHE A 361 10.29 31.27 -7.35
N THR A 362 10.98 31.28 -6.21
CA THR A 362 10.37 31.34 -4.88
C THR A 362 9.71 32.69 -4.56
N THR A 363 9.94 33.71 -5.38
CA THR A 363 9.29 35.02 -5.25
C THR A 363 8.05 35.16 -6.14
N GLN A 364 7.76 34.16 -6.97
CA GLN A 364 6.67 34.23 -7.94
C GLN A 364 5.30 33.98 -7.29
N LYS A 365 4.31 34.58 -7.93
CA LYS A 365 2.88 34.36 -7.63
C LYS A 365 2.20 33.91 -8.90
N PHE A 366 1.37 32.89 -8.78
CA PHE A 366 0.61 32.32 -9.87
C PHE A 366 -0.87 32.65 -9.69
N SER A 367 -1.51 33.23 -10.70
CA SER A 367 -2.94 33.48 -10.71
C SER A 367 -3.65 32.38 -11.49
N VAL A 368 -4.58 31.69 -10.85
CA VAL A 368 -5.39 30.64 -11.47
C VAL A 368 -6.87 30.94 -11.15
N GLY A 369 -7.61 31.33 -12.14
CA GLY A 369 -8.96 31.84 -11.93
C GLY A 369 -8.95 33.05 -10.99
N ASN A 370 -9.71 32.98 -9.89
CA ASN A 370 -9.78 34.04 -8.87
C ASN A 370 -8.79 33.82 -7.71
N SER A 371 -7.92 32.81 -7.77
CA SER A 371 -6.99 32.45 -6.70
C SER A 371 -5.56 32.86 -7.06
N ILE A 372 -4.82 33.31 -6.05
CA ILE A 372 -3.40 33.65 -6.17
C ILE A 372 -2.61 32.68 -5.30
N TYR A 373 -1.68 31.95 -5.91
CA TYR A 373 -0.80 31.01 -5.24
C TYR A 373 0.60 31.64 -5.14
N SER A 374 1.08 31.81 -3.91
CA SER A 374 2.45 32.29 -3.64
C SER A 374 3.33 31.11 -3.29
N VAL A 375 4.50 31.02 -3.92
CA VAL A 375 5.47 29.95 -3.61
C VAL A 375 6.07 30.21 -2.23
N GLU A 376 5.99 29.19 -1.36
CA GLU A 376 6.66 29.18 -0.07
C GLU A 376 8.04 28.50 -0.18
N LYS A 377 8.08 27.36 -0.89
CA LYS A 377 9.28 26.56 -1.08
C LYS A 377 9.25 25.83 -2.41
N ALA A 378 10.39 25.77 -3.08
CA ALA A 378 10.59 24.88 -4.21
C ALA A 378 11.96 24.21 -4.07
N ASP A 379 11.97 22.88 -4.13
CA ASP A 379 13.20 22.09 -3.93
C ASP A 379 13.15 20.75 -4.65
N ASN A 380 14.30 20.08 -4.69
CA ASN A 380 14.39 18.66 -4.95
C ASN A 380 14.52 17.94 -3.60
N PHE A 381 13.53 17.12 -3.25
CA PHE A 381 13.42 16.50 -1.94
C PHE A 381 14.65 15.65 -1.62
N GLU A 382 15.25 15.94 -0.48
CA GLU A 382 16.33 15.16 0.11
C GLU A 382 15.87 14.65 1.49
N TYR A 383 16.17 13.40 1.78
CA TYR A 383 15.84 12.75 3.03
C TYR A 383 17.09 12.23 3.71
N THR A 384 17.27 12.60 4.98
CA THR A 384 18.25 11.99 5.87
C THR A 384 17.53 11.06 6.81
N ASP A 385 17.85 9.77 6.74
CA ASP A 385 17.22 8.76 7.60
C ASP A 385 17.62 9.01 9.07
N PRO A 386 16.65 9.21 9.98
CA PRO A 386 16.96 9.51 11.36
C PRO A 386 17.49 8.30 12.16
N VAL A 387 17.51 7.11 11.56
CA VAL A 387 17.95 5.87 12.20
C VAL A 387 19.43 5.60 11.91
N ASP A 388 19.84 5.68 10.65
CA ASP A 388 21.19 5.31 10.22
C ASP A 388 21.99 6.48 9.63
N GLY A 389 21.37 7.65 9.46
CA GLY A 389 22.00 8.85 8.91
C GLY A 389 22.23 8.78 7.39
N SER A 390 21.73 7.75 6.70
CA SER A 390 21.82 7.66 5.24
C SER A 390 21.06 8.78 4.56
N VAL A 391 21.59 9.27 3.43
CA VAL A 391 21.02 10.39 2.69
C VAL A 391 20.53 9.93 1.32
N SER A 392 19.22 10.10 1.08
CA SER A 392 18.59 9.86 -0.22
C SER A 392 18.29 11.20 -0.91
N ARG A 393 19.01 11.49 -2.00
CA ARG A 393 18.86 12.74 -2.76
C ARG A 393 17.98 12.57 -3.99
N LYS A 394 17.48 13.69 -4.51
CA LYS A 394 16.71 13.76 -5.77
C LYS A 394 15.47 12.87 -5.78
N GLN A 395 14.70 12.90 -4.68
CA GLN A 395 13.54 12.05 -4.48
C GLN A 395 12.24 12.62 -5.08
N GLY A 396 12.30 13.79 -5.70
CA GLY A 396 11.21 14.44 -6.41
C GLY A 396 11.25 15.95 -6.26
N LEU A 397 10.86 16.64 -7.32
CA LEU A 397 10.76 18.09 -7.33
C LEU A 397 9.46 18.52 -6.67
N ARG A 398 9.51 19.50 -5.77
CA ARG A 398 8.36 20.00 -5.04
C ARG A 398 8.20 21.49 -5.20
N ILE A 399 6.96 21.93 -5.39
CA ILE A 399 6.50 23.29 -5.19
C ILE A 399 5.49 23.28 -4.06
N ILE A 400 5.78 23.99 -2.99
CA ILE A 400 4.90 24.15 -1.83
C ILE A 400 4.44 25.61 -1.81
N PHE A 401 3.16 25.83 -1.73
CA PHE A 401 2.54 27.15 -1.69
C PHE A 401 2.15 27.54 -0.26
N THR A 402 2.03 28.82 -0.03
CA THR A 402 1.73 29.39 1.32
C THR A 402 0.37 28.95 1.88
N ASP A 403 -0.55 28.51 1.03
CA ASP A 403 -1.85 27.95 1.41
C ASP A 403 -1.82 26.44 1.69
N SER A 404 -0.62 25.84 1.73
CA SER A 404 -0.36 24.40 1.86
C SER A 404 -0.70 23.56 0.63
N SER A 405 -1.04 24.15 -0.51
CA SER A 405 -1.14 23.44 -1.78
C SER A 405 0.23 23.00 -2.22
N ARG A 406 0.32 21.88 -2.95
CA ARG A 406 1.60 21.33 -3.44
C ARG A 406 1.48 20.82 -4.86
N ILE A 407 2.55 20.96 -5.61
CA ILE A 407 2.75 20.25 -6.87
C ILE A 407 4.08 19.49 -6.78
N ILE A 408 4.05 18.21 -7.13
CA ILE A 408 5.23 17.33 -7.07
C ILE A 408 5.42 16.65 -8.41
N PHE A 409 6.68 16.60 -8.85
CA PHE A 409 7.09 15.92 -10.08
C PHE A 409 8.06 14.80 -9.70
N ARG A 410 7.76 13.58 -10.12
CA ARG A 410 8.64 12.43 -9.92
C ARG A 410 8.82 11.66 -11.21
N LEU A 411 10.05 11.21 -11.42
CA LEU A 411 10.35 10.22 -12.42
C LEU A 411 10.38 8.85 -11.73
N SER A 412 9.45 7.97 -12.11
CA SER A 412 9.46 6.60 -11.64
C SER A 412 10.40 5.79 -12.53
N GLY A 413 11.22 4.93 -11.89
CA GLY A 413 12.00 3.94 -12.62
C GLY A 413 11.09 3.06 -13.46
N THR A 414 11.56 2.65 -14.60
CA THR A 414 10.82 1.80 -15.52
C THR A 414 10.58 0.43 -14.92
N GLY A 415 9.34 -0.07 -14.98
CA GLY A 415 9.09 -1.48 -15.08
C GLY A 415 9.77 -2.05 -16.36
N ALA A 416 9.68 -3.34 -16.61
CA ALA A 416 10.33 -4.03 -17.73
C ALA A 416 10.00 -3.47 -19.14
N GLY A 417 9.25 -2.37 -19.25
CA GLY A 417 8.92 -1.65 -20.48
C GLY A 417 9.97 -0.62 -20.89
N THR A 418 9.97 -0.28 -22.16
CA THR A 418 10.90 0.65 -22.81
C THR A 418 10.50 2.12 -22.59
N GLY A 419 10.50 2.62 -21.36
CA GLY A 419 10.17 4.02 -21.11
C GLY A 419 10.17 4.39 -19.64
N ALA A 420 10.19 5.67 -19.33
CA ALA A 420 10.04 6.20 -17.99
C ALA A 420 8.56 6.56 -17.73
N THR A 421 8.15 6.60 -16.48
CA THR A 421 6.87 7.17 -16.07
C THR A 421 7.10 8.47 -15.33
N LEU A 422 6.62 9.58 -15.90
CA LEU A 422 6.58 10.87 -15.22
C LEU A 422 5.27 10.97 -14.44
N ARG A 423 5.37 11.22 -13.13
CA ARG A 423 4.23 11.39 -12.25
C ARG A 423 4.14 12.82 -11.74
N ILE A 424 2.96 13.40 -11.88
CA ILE A 424 2.64 14.72 -11.36
C ILE A 424 1.57 14.54 -10.28
N TYR A 425 1.83 15.10 -9.12
CA TYR A 425 0.88 15.11 -8.00
C TYR A 425 0.46 16.54 -7.73
N ALA A 426 -0.82 16.76 -7.57
CA ALA A 426 -1.36 18.06 -7.19
C ALA A 426 -2.24 17.91 -5.96
N GLU A 427 -2.03 18.77 -4.98
CA GLU A 427 -2.77 18.78 -3.72
C GLU A 427 -3.16 20.20 -3.34
N SER A 428 -4.42 20.38 -2.92
CA SER A 428 -4.88 21.59 -2.28
C SER A 428 -5.66 21.29 -1.01
N TYR A 429 -5.62 22.21 -0.05
CA TYR A 429 -6.30 22.08 1.23
C TYR A 429 -7.50 23.01 1.32
N GLU A 430 -8.66 22.46 1.73
CA GLU A 430 -9.89 23.21 1.96
C GLU A 430 -10.40 22.96 3.39
N ARG A 431 -10.48 24.02 4.16
CA ARG A 431 -10.95 23.95 5.55
C ARG A 431 -12.47 24.04 5.67
N ASP A 432 -13.12 24.79 4.75
CA ASP A 432 -14.54 25.09 4.79
C ASP A 432 -15.37 23.85 4.41
N PRO A 433 -16.19 23.29 5.34
CA PRO A 433 -17.02 22.12 5.06
C PRO A 433 -18.00 22.30 3.90
N GLU A 434 -18.47 23.52 3.64
CA GLU A 434 -19.39 23.80 2.52
C GLU A 434 -18.73 23.57 1.15
N ARG A 435 -17.39 23.57 1.11
CA ARG A 435 -16.58 23.36 -0.09
C ARG A 435 -15.98 21.97 -0.21
N HIS A 436 -16.36 21.02 0.65
CA HIS A 436 -15.84 19.66 0.63
C HIS A 436 -16.49 18.75 -0.43
N ASN A 437 -17.50 19.22 -1.15
CA ASN A 437 -18.27 18.42 -2.12
C ASN A 437 -17.80 18.56 -3.58
N ARG A 438 -16.65 19.17 -3.83
CA ARG A 438 -16.11 19.28 -5.18
C ARG A 438 -15.59 17.92 -5.65
N GLU A 439 -15.86 17.58 -6.91
CA GLU A 439 -15.29 16.40 -7.52
C GLU A 439 -13.79 16.59 -7.76
N THR A 440 -13.02 15.53 -7.51
CA THR A 440 -11.60 15.45 -7.87
C THR A 440 -11.41 14.28 -8.85
N GLN A 441 -10.60 14.50 -9.88
CA GLN A 441 -10.12 13.39 -10.69
C GLN A 441 -9.11 12.58 -9.89
N VAL A 442 -9.42 11.33 -9.64
CA VAL A 442 -8.68 10.51 -8.68
C VAL A 442 -7.42 9.89 -9.27
N ASN A 443 -7.39 9.54 -10.52
CA ASN A 443 -6.18 9.13 -11.26
C ASN A 443 -6.53 9.16 -12.76
N THR A 444 -5.83 9.92 -13.53
CA THR A 444 -5.87 9.83 -15.01
C THR A 444 -4.54 9.29 -15.47
N SER A 445 -4.54 8.06 -16.01
CA SER A 445 -3.47 7.61 -16.90
C SER A 445 -3.69 8.28 -18.26
N LEU A 446 -2.72 9.01 -18.74
CA LEU A 446 -2.70 9.63 -20.07
C LEU A 446 -1.63 8.97 -20.91
#